data_864f36b15fb4906ed22c6de425b978c7
#
_entry.id   864f36b15fb4906ed22c6de425b978c7
#
_cell.length_a   1.000
_cell.length_b   1.000
_cell.length_c   1.000
_cell.angle_alpha   90.00
_cell.angle_beta   90.00
_cell.angle_gamma   90.00
#
_symmetry.space_group_name_H-M   'P 1'
#
loop_
_entity.id
_entity.type
_entity.pdbx_description
1 polymer ?
#
loop_
_entity_poly.entity_id
_entity_poly.type
_entity_poly.pdbx_seq_one_letter_code
_entity_poly.pdbx_strand_id
1 'polypeptide(L)'
;MFRLLIAALIVAFAPAAHAADAKQMDANKKAAVEFYDLAINQKNFEAAAKFLGPRYVQHNPRAADGPEGLKAFLAFLRAKLPDYHSDIKRVFADGDYVILHVHNVPTPGSRGNAIIDIFKLENGKVVEHWDVRQEIPEQSANSNTMF
;
A
#
# COMPACT_ATOMS: atom_id res chain seq x y z
N MET A 1 -5.01 15.23 -65.51
CA MET A 1 -4.37 14.36 -64.54
C MET A 1 -4.22 15.16 -63.24
N PHE A 2 -5.16 14.99 -62.31
CA PHE A 2 -5.09 15.61 -60.94
C PHE A 2 -4.41 14.63 -60.01
N ARG A 3 -3.27 15.00 -59.44
CA ARG A 3 -2.60 14.24 -58.36
C ARG A 3 -3.17 14.75 -57.03
N LEU A 4 -3.96 13.89 -56.37
CA LEU A 4 -4.38 14.09 -54.99
C LEU A 4 -3.18 13.83 -54.08
N LEU A 5 -2.67 14.86 -53.36
CA LEU A 5 -1.74 14.73 -52.27
C LEU A 5 -2.55 14.45 -51.00
N ILE A 6 -2.50 13.21 -50.50
CA ILE A 6 -3.04 12.86 -49.20
C ILE A 6 -1.93 13.21 -48.18
N ALA A 7 -2.13 14.28 -47.42
CA ALA A 7 -1.33 14.57 -46.27
C ALA A 7 -1.73 13.65 -45.12
N ALA A 8 -0.85 12.73 -44.75
CA ALA A 8 -1.02 11.91 -43.53
C ALA A 8 -0.72 12.77 -42.31
N LEU A 9 -1.76 13.10 -41.55
CA LEU A 9 -1.61 13.75 -40.24
C LEU A 9 -1.23 12.69 -39.22
N ILE A 10 0.07 12.59 -38.89
CA ILE A 10 0.56 11.75 -37.77
C ILE A 10 0.29 12.53 -36.49
N VAL A 11 -0.78 12.17 -35.78
CA VAL A 11 -1.04 12.68 -34.43
C VAL A 11 -0.17 11.88 -33.47
N ALA A 12 0.97 12.45 -33.05
CA ALA A 12 1.82 11.89 -32.01
C ALA A 12 1.22 12.26 -30.63
N PHE A 13 0.31 11.44 -30.14
CA PHE A 13 -0.24 11.54 -28.79
C PHE A 13 0.25 10.35 -27.98
N ALA A 14 1.26 10.51 -27.09
CA ALA A 14 1.45 9.59 -25.98
C ALA A 14 2.45 9.94 -24.84
N PRO A 15 3.48 10.78 -24.91
CA PRO A 15 4.44 10.87 -23.79
C PRO A 15 3.90 11.60 -22.55
N ALA A 16 2.98 12.57 -22.70
CA ALA A 16 2.52 13.39 -21.57
C ALA A 16 1.58 12.66 -20.60
N ALA A 17 0.69 11.81 -21.11
CA ALA A 17 -0.23 11.04 -20.27
C ALA A 17 0.52 10.02 -19.41
N HIS A 18 1.43 9.25 -20.00
CA HIS A 18 2.24 8.26 -19.26
C HIS A 18 3.14 8.90 -18.19
N ALA A 19 3.66 10.10 -18.42
CA ALA A 19 4.47 10.82 -17.44
C ALA A 19 3.62 11.35 -16.26
N ALA A 20 2.38 11.76 -16.52
CA ALA A 20 1.43 12.18 -15.49
C ALA A 20 1.02 10.99 -14.61
N ASP A 21 0.72 9.84 -15.23
CA ASP A 21 0.36 8.60 -14.55
C ASP A 21 1.54 8.09 -13.67
N ALA A 22 2.76 8.11 -14.19
CA ALA A 22 3.95 7.73 -13.42
C ALA A 22 4.16 8.62 -12.20
N LYS A 23 4.00 9.95 -12.35
CA LYS A 23 4.10 10.90 -11.24
C LYS A 23 3.02 10.67 -10.19
N GLN A 24 1.79 10.36 -10.60
CA GLN A 24 0.70 10.04 -9.69
C GLN A 24 0.98 8.74 -8.93
N MET A 25 1.44 7.70 -9.61
CA MET A 25 1.82 6.43 -8.96
C MET A 25 2.96 6.63 -7.95
N ASP A 26 3.96 7.46 -8.25
CA ASP A 26 5.04 7.78 -7.30
C ASP A 26 4.53 8.55 -6.08
N ALA A 27 3.59 9.47 -6.27
CA ALA A 27 2.93 10.18 -5.17
C ALA A 27 2.10 9.22 -4.31
N ASN A 28 1.34 8.31 -4.94
CA ASN A 28 0.55 7.29 -4.26
C ASN A 28 1.44 6.33 -3.44
N LYS A 29 2.58 5.87 -3.99
CA LYS A 29 3.55 5.05 -3.25
C LYS A 29 4.05 5.76 -2.00
N LYS A 30 4.44 7.02 -2.11
CA LYS A 30 4.90 7.81 -0.96
C LYS A 30 3.81 7.94 0.10
N ALA A 31 2.59 8.28 -0.30
CA ALA A 31 1.47 8.43 0.62
C ALA A 31 1.15 7.12 1.35
N ALA A 32 1.11 5.99 0.64
CA ALA A 32 0.84 4.68 1.23
C ALA A 32 1.94 4.23 2.20
N VAL A 33 3.22 4.43 1.85
CA VAL A 33 4.36 4.10 2.73
C VAL A 33 4.34 4.94 4.00
N GLU A 34 4.10 6.25 3.88
CA GLU A 34 4.03 7.15 5.03
C GLU A 34 2.82 6.84 5.92
N PHE A 35 1.64 6.61 5.31
CA PHE A 35 0.47 6.12 6.03
C PHE A 35 0.76 4.86 6.82
N TYR A 36 1.38 3.87 6.17
CA TYR A 36 1.70 2.57 6.77
C TYR A 36 2.64 2.73 7.96
N ASP A 37 3.71 3.51 7.82
CA ASP A 37 4.68 3.74 8.90
C ASP A 37 4.03 4.45 10.10
N LEU A 38 3.29 5.54 9.84
CA LEU A 38 2.57 6.28 10.88
C LEU A 38 1.55 5.41 11.61
N ALA A 39 0.80 4.59 10.86
CA ALA A 39 -0.19 3.69 11.43
C ALA A 39 0.46 2.54 12.18
N ILE A 40 1.27 1.74 11.51
CA ILE A 40 1.70 0.42 12.00
C ILE A 40 2.92 0.53 12.92
N ASN A 41 3.97 1.24 12.50
CA ASN A 41 5.21 1.33 13.26
C ASN A 41 5.09 2.37 14.39
N GLN A 42 4.60 3.56 14.08
CA GLN A 42 4.44 4.62 15.07
C GLN A 42 3.14 4.49 15.89
N LYS A 43 2.16 3.71 15.40
CA LYS A 43 0.84 3.51 16.02
C LYS A 43 0.14 4.84 16.31
N ASN A 44 0.39 5.84 15.46
CA ASN A 44 -0.09 7.22 15.60
C ASN A 44 -1.32 7.44 14.71
N PHE A 45 -2.51 7.21 15.27
CA PHE A 45 -3.76 7.38 14.54
C PHE A 45 -3.95 8.79 14.01
N GLU A 46 -3.68 9.82 14.82
CA GLU A 46 -3.93 11.23 14.45
C GLU A 46 -3.08 11.67 13.24
N ALA A 47 -1.86 11.17 13.15
CA ALA A 47 -0.99 11.43 12.00
C ALA A 47 -1.43 10.59 10.77
N ALA A 48 -1.69 9.30 10.97
CA ALA A 48 -2.12 8.39 9.90
C ALA A 48 -3.48 8.80 9.30
N ALA A 49 -4.43 9.27 10.12
CA ALA A 49 -5.76 9.70 9.68
C ALA A 49 -5.73 10.84 8.65
N LYS A 50 -4.64 11.63 8.61
CA LYS A 50 -4.47 12.67 7.59
C LYS A 50 -4.33 12.12 6.17
N PHE A 51 -3.98 10.84 6.06
CA PHE A 51 -3.86 10.13 4.78
C PHE A 51 -5.16 9.41 4.38
N LEU A 52 -6.15 9.30 5.27
CA LEU A 52 -7.42 8.69 4.95
C LEU A 52 -8.28 9.62 4.08
N GLY A 53 -9.02 9.02 3.17
CA GLY A 53 -10.05 9.68 2.39
C GLY A 53 -11.37 9.82 3.17
N PRO A 54 -12.43 10.29 2.53
CA PRO A 54 -13.74 10.48 3.16
C PRO A 54 -14.39 9.17 3.60
N ARG A 55 -13.91 8.06 3.10
CA ARG A 55 -14.25 6.69 3.50
C ARG A 55 -12.96 5.90 3.66
N TYR A 56 -12.99 4.86 4.46
CA TYR A 56 -11.91 3.87 4.57
C TYR A 56 -12.56 2.50 4.71
N VAL A 57 -12.57 1.74 3.62
CA VAL A 57 -13.17 0.41 3.56
C VAL A 57 -12.11 -0.63 3.88
N GLN A 58 -12.38 -1.46 4.88
CA GLN A 58 -11.47 -2.49 5.36
C GLN A 58 -11.93 -3.88 4.91
N HIS A 59 -11.05 -4.60 4.17
CA HIS A 59 -11.35 -5.96 3.69
C HIS A 59 -10.66 -7.06 4.49
N ASN A 60 -9.79 -6.72 5.46
CA ASN A 60 -9.26 -7.72 6.39
C ASN A 60 -10.38 -8.16 7.36
N PRO A 61 -10.74 -9.46 7.39
CA PRO A 61 -11.85 -9.96 8.21
C PRO A 61 -11.61 -9.85 9.74
N ARG A 62 -10.40 -9.48 10.15
CA ARG A 62 -10.03 -9.31 11.57
C ARG A 62 -10.00 -7.85 12.02
N ALA A 63 -10.20 -6.90 11.11
CA ALA A 63 -10.21 -5.48 11.40
C ALA A 63 -11.61 -4.91 11.16
N ALA A 64 -12.08 -4.05 12.07
CA ALA A 64 -13.34 -3.36 11.89
C ALA A 64 -13.22 -2.30 10.78
N ASP A 65 -14.32 -2.01 10.13
CA ASP A 65 -14.41 -1.04 9.03
C ASP A 65 -14.29 0.41 9.51
N GLY A 66 -13.87 1.27 8.61
CA GLY A 66 -13.80 2.72 8.81
C GLY A 66 -12.61 3.21 9.65
N PRO A 67 -12.46 4.54 9.77
CA PRO A 67 -11.37 5.16 10.55
C PRO A 67 -11.37 4.75 12.02
N GLU A 68 -12.54 4.57 12.63
CA GLU A 68 -12.65 4.14 14.03
C GLU A 68 -12.18 2.69 14.22
N GLY A 69 -12.37 1.82 13.21
CA GLY A 69 -11.79 0.48 13.19
C GLY A 69 -10.27 0.51 13.21
N LEU A 70 -9.65 1.34 12.37
CA LEU A 70 -8.21 1.56 12.38
C LEU A 70 -7.75 2.10 13.75
N LYS A 71 -8.43 3.10 14.31
CA LYS A 71 -8.10 3.68 15.62
C LYS A 71 -8.09 2.63 16.73
N ALA A 72 -9.13 1.80 16.77
CA ALA A 72 -9.22 0.71 17.74
C ALA A 72 -8.11 -0.33 17.56
N PHE A 73 -7.76 -0.68 16.33
CA PHE A 73 -6.65 -1.58 16.03
C PHE A 73 -5.31 -1.01 16.50
N LEU A 74 -5.01 0.26 16.23
CA LEU A 74 -3.77 0.90 16.68
C LEU A 74 -3.70 1.02 18.21
N ALA A 75 -4.83 1.27 18.88
CA ALA A 75 -4.92 1.24 20.33
C ALA A 75 -4.60 -0.16 20.89
N PHE A 76 -5.13 -1.21 20.26
CA PHE A 76 -4.79 -2.60 20.60
C PHE A 76 -3.30 -2.88 20.42
N LEU A 77 -2.69 -2.49 19.30
CA LEU A 77 -1.25 -2.67 19.06
C LEU A 77 -0.42 -1.99 20.15
N ARG A 78 -0.74 -0.74 20.51
CA ARG A 78 -0.03 -0.03 21.59
C ARG A 78 -0.13 -0.74 22.93
N ALA A 79 -1.30 -1.27 23.24
CA ALA A 79 -1.55 -1.88 24.55
C ALA A 79 -1.03 -3.31 24.69
N LYS A 80 -1.08 -4.09 23.61
CA LYS A 80 -0.82 -5.54 23.66
C LYS A 80 0.43 -5.98 22.91
N LEU A 81 0.84 -5.23 21.91
CA LEU A 81 1.99 -5.53 21.04
C LEU A 81 2.81 -4.25 20.81
N PRO A 82 3.39 -3.64 21.87
CA PRO A 82 4.10 -2.36 21.73
C PRO A 82 5.27 -2.44 20.75
N ASP A 83 5.94 -3.59 20.69
CA ASP A 83 7.09 -3.86 19.83
C ASP A 83 6.71 -4.35 18.42
N TYR A 84 5.39 -4.41 18.12
CA TYR A 84 4.91 -4.75 16.76
C TYR A 84 5.53 -3.83 15.73
N HIS A 85 6.29 -4.40 14.80
CA HIS A 85 7.04 -3.66 13.79
C HIS A 85 6.90 -4.32 12.42
N SER A 86 7.01 -3.51 11.38
CA SER A 86 6.91 -3.95 10.00
C SER A 86 7.95 -3.26 9.13
N ASP A 87 8.72 -4.06 8.38
CA ASP A 87 9.66 -3.60 7.37
C ASP A 87 9.04 -3.74 5.98
N ILE A 88 8.87 -2.65 5.27
CA ILE A 88 8.44 -2.67 3.87
C ILE A 88 9.62 -3.09 3.00
N LYS A 89 9.51 -4.25 2.36
CA LYS A 89 10.56 -4.82 1.50
C LYS A 89 10.45 -4.38 0.04
N ARG A 90 9.23 -4.20 -0.46
CA ARG A 90 8.96 -3.76 -1.84
C ARG A 90 7.70 -2.93 -1.89
N VAL A 91 7.68 -1.99 -2.82
CA VAL A 91 6.52 -1.12 -3.10
C VAL A 91 6.27 -1.11 -4.60
N PHE A 92 5.05 -1.42 -4.99
CA PHE A 92 4.59 -1.36 -6.37
C PHE A 92 3.37 -0.44 -6.46
N ALA A 93 3.12 0.13 -7.64
CA ALA A 93 1.89 0.84 -7.91
C ALA A 93 1.40 0.52 -9.32
N ASP A 94 0.07 0.43 -9.45
CA ASP A 94 -0.63 0.33 -10.71
C ASP A 94 -1.90 1.20 -10.62
N GLY A 95 -1.90 2.31 -11.35
CA GLY A 95 -2.95 3.32 -11.26
C GLY A 95 -3.13 3.84 -9.83
N ASP A 96 -4.33 3.66 -9.31
CA ASP A 96 -4.72 4.07 -7.96
C ASP A 96 -4.37 3.06 -6.87
N TYR A 97 -3.79 1.92 -7.23
CA TYR A 97 -3.43 0.88 -6.27
C TYR A 97 -1.95 0.91 -5.92
N VAL A 98 -1.66 0.75 -4.63
CA VAL A 98 -0.30 0.56 -4.11
C VAL A 98 -0.24 -0.77 -3.39
N ILE A 99 0.78 -1.57 -3.70
CA ILE A 99 1.02 -2.89 -3.13
C ILE A 99 2.31 -2.82 -2.33
N LEU A 100 2.25 -3.19 -1.07
CA LEU A 100 3.41 -3.33 -0.18
C LEU A 100 3.68 -4.81 0.08
N HIS A 101 4.93 -5.23 -0.10
CA HIS A 101 5.42 -6.52 0.39
C HIS A 101 6.18 -6.28 1.68
N VAL A 102 5.71 -6.86 2.77
CA VAL A 102 6.10 -6.46 4.12
C VAL A 102 6.58 -7.66 4.93
N HIS A 103 7.66 -7.49 5.70
CA HIS A 103 8.04 -8.34 6.81
C HIS A 103 7.50 -7.77 8.11
N ASN A 104 6.50 -8.41 8.67
CA ASN A 104 5.94 -8.02 9.96
C ASN A 104 6.49 -8.90 11.09
N VAL A 105 6.97 -8.27 12.16
CA VAL A 105 7.46 -8.92 13.39
C VAL A 105 6.57 -8.48 14.55
N PRO A 106 5.61 -9.32 14.99
CA PRO A 106 4.67 -8.96 16.04
C PRO A 106 5.28 -8.88 17.43
N THR A 107 6.33 -9.65 17.68
CA THR A 107 7.09 -9.65 18.95
C THR A 107 8.57 -9.85 18.68
N PRO A 108 9.49 -9.25 19.48
CA PRO A 108 10.92 -9.45 19.33
C PRO A 108 11.30 -10.93 19.32
N GLY A 109 12.16 -11.31 18.40
CA GLY A 109 12.64 -12.69 18.24
C GLY A 109 11.69 -13.64 17.52
N SER A 110 10.46 -13.24 17.18
CA SER A 110 9.59 -14.04 16.30
C SER A 110 10.08 -13.99 14.85
N ARG A 111 9.85 -15.05 14.09
CA ARG A 111 10.11 -15.05 12.65
C ARG A 111 9.18 -14.07 11.92
N GLY A 112 7.99 -13.85 12.45
CA GLY A 112 7.02 -12.94 11.92
C GLY A 112 6.22 -13.49 10.75
N ASN A 113 5.74 -12.59 9.90
CA ASN A 113 4.87 -12.89 8.78
C ASN A 113 5.33 -12.16 7.52
N ALA A 114 5.15 -12.78 6.37
CA ALA A 114 5.11 -12.10 5.10
C ALA A 114 3.68 -11.61 4.84
N ILE A 115 3.54 -10.34 4.50
CA ILE A 115 2.25 -9.70 4.24
C ILE A 115 2.29 -9.06 2.86
N ILE A 116 1.20 -9.19 2.13
CA ILE A 116 0.90 -8.34 0.98
C ILE A 116 -0.25 -7.45 1.39
N ASP A 117 0.03 -6.16 1.56
CA ASP A 117 -0.96 -5.12 1.77
C ASP A 117 -1.28 -4.44 0.43
N ILE A 118 -2.54 -4.21 0.15
CA ILE A 118 -3.01 -3.49 -1.03
C ILE A 118 -3.83 -2.30 -0.55
N PHE A 119 -3.46 -1.12 -1.00
CA PHE A 119 -4.18 0.13 -0.74
C PHE A 119 -4.73 0.69 -2.04
N LYS A 120 -5.99 1.12 -2.04
CA LYS A 120 -6.53 1.97 -3.09
C LYS A 120 -6.50 3.42 -2.61
N LEU A 121 -6.03 4.32 -3.47
CA LEU A 121 -5.98 5.73 -3.18
C LEU A 121 -6.90 6.50 -4.13
N GLU A 122 -7.56 7.52 -3.61
CA GLU A 122 -8.32 8.50 -4.39
C GLU A 122 -7.81 9.90 -4.01
N ASN A 123 -7.33 10.66 -4.98
CA ASN A 123 -6.74 11.99 -4.76
C ASN A 123 -5.61 11.98 -3.70
N GLY A 124 -4.75 10.96 -3.72
CA GLY A 124 -3.64 10.79 -2.78
C GLY A 124 -4.05 10.40 -1.37
N LYS A 125 -5.30 9.95 -1.16
CA LYS A 125 -5.85 9.50 0.11
C LYS A 125 -6.21 8.02 0.04
N VAL A 126 -5.87 7.29 1.08
CA VAL A 126 -6.23 5.87 1.23
C VAL A 126 -7.73 5.74 1.48
N VAL A 127 -8.41 4.98 0.64
CA VAL A 127 -9.87 4.77 0.71
C VAL A 127 -10.25 3.32 0.92
N GLU A 128 -9.38 2.36 0.56
CA GLU A 128 -9.64 0.93 0.76
C GLU A 128 -8.35 0.19 1.08
N HIS A 129 -8.45 -0.90 1.83
CA HIS A 129 -7.32 -1.74 2.24
C HIS A 129 -7.70 -3.23 2.22
N TRP A 130 -6.82 -4.03 1.63
CA TRP A 130 -6.82 -5.49 1.66
C TRP A 130 -5.46 -5.98 2.15
N ASP A 131 -5.41 -7.12 2.80
CA ASP A 131 -4.18 -7.81 3.07
C ASP A 131 -4.33 -9.33 3.00
N VAL A 132 -3.22 -9.99 2.73
CA VAL A 132 -3.05 -11.43 2.95
C VAL A 132 -1.77 -11.63 3.73
N ARG A 133 -1.81 -12.55 4.70
CA ARG A 133 -0.70 -12.82 5.59
C ARG A 133 -0.35 -14.28 5.62
N GLN A 134 0.93 -14.57 5.51
CA GLN A 134 1.49 -15.90 5.70
C GLN A 134 2.55 -15.87 6.80
N GLU A 135 2.44 -16.75 7.77
CA GLU A 135 3.47 -16.95 8.79
C GLU A 135 4.76 -17.50 8.17
N ILE A 136 5.91 -17.00 8.62
CA ILE A 136 7.21 -17.52 8.19
C ILE A 136 7.45 -18.83 8.93
N PRO A 137 7.53 -19.97 8.21
CA PRO A 137 7.60 -21.28 8.82
C PRO A 137 8.95 -21.52 9.49
N GLU A 138 8.98 -22.46 10.42
CA GLU A 138 10.23 -22.91 11.04
C GLU A 138 11.12 -23.68 10.08
N GLN A 139 10.49 -24.48 9.24
CA GLN A 139 11.15 -25.27 8.21
C GLN A 139 10.56 -24.92 6.86
N SER A 140 11.42 -24.73 5.88
CA SER A 140 11.05 -24.39 4.53
C SER A 140 11.52 -25.47 3.56
N ALA A 141 10.79 -25.70 2.48
CA ALA A 141 11.17 -26.65 1.43
C ALA A 141 12.37 -26.17 0.59
N ASN A 142 12.77 -24.92 0.74
CA ASN A 142 13.90 -24.30 0.06
C ASN A 142 14.64 -23.35 1.01
N SER A 143 15.80 -22.85 0.61
CA SER A 143 16.63 -21.92 1.39
C SER A 143 16.38 -20.44 1.08
N ASN A 144 15.41 -20.11 0.25
CA ASN A 144 15.10 -18.74 -0.11
C ASN A 144 14.32 -18.05 1.03
N THR A 145 14.52 -16.74 1.16
CA THR A 145 13.67 -15.95 2.04
C THR A 145 12.29 -15.72 1.39
N MET A 146 11.30 -15.35 2.19
CA MET A 146 9.99 -14.91 1.67
C MET A 146 10.00 -13.45 1.17
N PHE A 147 11.18 -12.81 1.14
CA PHE A 147 11.33 -11.37 0.82
C PHE A 147 12.38 -11.13 -0.25
#